data_9588ea81b7b2185d93be4300ccf9a457
#
_entry.id   9588ea81b7b2185d93be4300ccf9a457
#
_cell.length_a   1.000
_cell.length_b   1.000
_cell.length_c   1.000
_cell.angle_alpha   90.00
_cell.angle_beta   90.00
_cell.angle_gamma   90.00
#
_symmetry.space_group_name_H-M   'P 1'
#
loop_
_entity.id
_entity.type
_entity.pdbx_description
1 polymer ?
#
loop_
_entity_poly.entity_id
_entity_poly.type
_entity_poly.pdbx_seq_one_letter_code
_entity_poly.pdbx_strand_id
1 'polypeptide(L)'
;DSSRRALFERIGMGDEHIEHRMLSRGIENAQKRIENRNFDIRKNLLEYDDVANDQRSAIYALRNDLLDAEDIEESINGLIIDQFNNIVASFIPPDSVDSQWQLNEMDAYLKENFNFTKTFASTIQEDKTLQYESICELINSQAQAMYQLKYAPIGENRKNLEKQIMLQILDVHWKEHLAEMDHLRQSIGLRAYAPVSYTHLRAHETFAN
;
A
#
# COMPACT_ATOMS: atom_id res chain seq x y z
N ASP A 1 2.36 37.40 -28.62
CA ASP A 1 1.94 38.41 -27.63
C ASP A 1 1.82 39.82 -28.20
N SER A 2 2.46 40.09 -29.34
CA SER A 2 2.36 41.38 -30.03
C SER A 2 0.96 41.70 -30.55
N SER A 3 0.20 40.68 -31.01
CA SER A 3 -1.16 40.88 -31.55
C SER A 3 -2.17 41.27 -30.47
N ARG A 4 -2.00 40.82 -29.24
CA ARG A 4 -2.85 41.21 -28.11
C ARG A 4 -2.56 42.63 -27.67
N ARG A 5 -1.28 43.01 -27.68
CA ARG A 5 -0.84 44.39 -27.34
C ARG A 5 -1.35 45.41 -28.36
N ALA A 6 -1.28 45.10 -29.65
CA ALA A 6 -1.83 45.89 -30.73
C ALA A 6 -3.36 46.04 -30.67
N LEU A 7 -4.06 45.01 -30.18
CA LEU A 7 -5.50 45.04 -29.94
C LEU A 7 -5.86 45.99 -28.78
N PHE A 8 -5.09 45.97 -27.70
CA PHE A 8 -5.26 46.87 -26.54
C PHE A 8 -4.99 48.34 -26.91
N GLU A 9 -3.94 48.63 -27.71
CA GLU A 9 -3.65 49.97 -28.20
C GLU A 9 -4.72 50.49 -29.18
N ARG A 10 -5.29 49.61 -29.99
CA ARG A 10 -6.31 49.97 -30.96
C ARG A 10 -7.69 50.27 -30.33
N ILE A 11 -7.96 49.79 -29.12
CA ILE A 11 -9.17 50.02 -28.35
C ILE A 11 -9.10 51.35 -27.55
N GLY A 12 -8.02 52.10 -27.65
CA GLY A 12 -7.89 53.45 -27.04
C GLY A 12 -7.77 53.42 -25.52
N MET A 13 -7.09 52.43 -24.98
CA MET A 13 -6.83 52.28 -23.55
C MET A 13 -5.68 53.18 -23.09
N GLY A 14 -5.91 54.48 -23.09
CA GLY A 14 -5.18 55.40 -22.23
C GLY A 14 -5.96 55.52 -20.92
N ASP A 15 -5.30 55.39 -19.82
CA ASP A 15 -5.57 55.67 -18.39
C ASP A 15 -7.02 55.91 -17.86
N GLU A 16 -8.04 55.81 -18.67
CA GLU A 16 -9.45 55.98 -18.30
C GLU A 16 -10.13 54.59 -18.09
N HIS A 17 -10.91 54.51 -17.02
CA HIS A 17 -11.68 53.33 -16.56
C HIS A 17 -12.15 52.44 -17.70
N ILE A 18 -11.55 51.23 -17.78
CA ILE A 18 -11.89 50.25 -18.80
C ILE A 18 -13.21 49.57 -18.40
N GLU A 19 -14.31 50.21 -18.68
CA GLU A 19 -15.64 49.64 -18.55
C GLU A 19 -16.06 48.97 -19.88
N HIS A 20 -15.29 47.94 -20.29
CA HIS A 20 -15.75 47.19 -21.43
C HIS A 20 -16.37 45.88 -20.91
N ARG A 21 -17.69 45.68 -21.11
CA ARG A 21 -18.50 44.55 -20.69
C ARG A 21 -17.86 43.18 -21.04
N MET A 22 -17.09 43.09 -22.12
CA MET A 22 -16.35 41.91 -22.52
C MET A 22 -15.11 41.65 -21.63
N LEU A 23 -14.44 42.71 -21.19
CA LEU A 23 -13.25 42.60 -20.31
C LEU A 23 -13.73 42.14 -18.91
N SER A 24 -14.76 42.74 -18.36
CA SER A 24 -15.36 42.36 -17.08
C SER A 24 -15.79 40.90 -17.06
N ARG A 25 -16.45 40.43 -18.14
CA ARG A 25 -16.82 39.01 -18.29
C ARG A 25 -15.58 38.10 -18.41
N GLY A 26 -14.52 38.53 -19.08
CA GLY A 26 -13.27 37.81 -19.20
C GLY A 26 -12.60 37.63 -17.84
N ILE A 27 -12.55 38.69 -17.04
CA ILE A 27 -12.01 38.67 -15.67
C ILE A 27 -12.87 37.78 -14.76
N GLU A 28 -14.19 37.91 -14.80
CA GLU A 28 -15.12 37.11 -14.03
C GLU A 28 -14.96 35.60 -14.33
N ASN A 29 -14.87 35.26 -15.62
CA ASN A 29 -14.64 33.86 -16.03
C ASN A 29 -13.26 33.35 -15.59
N ALA A 30 -12.22 34.18 -15.62
CA ALA A 30 -10.90 33.82 -15.12
C ALA A 30 -10.93 33.61 -13.60
N GLN A 31 -11.60 34.47 -12.84
CA GLN A 31 -11.78 34.33 -11.41
C GLN A 31 -12.52 33.03 -11.06
N LYS A 32 -13.64 32.74 -11.71
CA LYS A 32 -14.39 31.48 -11.51
C LYS A 32 -13.54 30.25 -11.79
N ARG A 33 -12.68 30.28 -12.80
CA ARG A 33 -11.77 29.15 -13.08
C ARG A 33 -10.74 28.96 -11.96
N ILE A 34 -10.20 30.07 -11.43
CA ILE A 34 -9.24 30.03 -10.31
C ILE A 34 -9.93 29.51 -9.05
N GLU A 35 -11.13 30.02 -8.76
CA GLU A 35 -11.93 29.59 -7.60
C GLU A 35 -12.27 28.10 -7.67
N ASN A 36 -12.77 27.61 -8.81
CA ASN A 36 -13.05 26.20 -9.02
C ASN A 36 -11.81 25.35 -8.84
N ARG A 37 -10.68 25.74 -9.42
CA ARG A 37 -9.40 25.03 -9.23
C ARG A 37 -8.98 24.98 -7.76
N ASN A 38 -9.08 26.10 -7.06
CA ASN A 38 -8.74 26.15 -5.64
C ASN A 38 -9.70 25.33 -4.79
N PHE A 39 -10.98 25.29 -5.19
CA PHE A 39 -11.97 24.42 -4.56
C PHE A 39 -11.61 22.94 -4.75
N ASP A 40 -11.30 22.51 -5.97
CA ASP A 40 -10.93 21.13 -6.28
C ASP A 40 -9.67 20.71 -5.52
N ILE A 41 -8.66 21.59 -5.44
CA ILE A 41 -7.44 21.33 -4.66
C ILE A 41 -7.78 21.13 -3.19
N ARG A 42 -8.59 22.01 -2.60
CA ARG A 42 -8.99 21.88 -1.19
C ARG A 42 -9.83 20.63 -0.93
N LYS A 43 -10.74 20.31 -1.85
CA LYS A 43 -11.54 19.08 -1.77
C LYS A 43 -10.66 17.84 -1.75
N ASN A 44 -9.72 17.72 -2.68
CA ASN A 44 -8.80 16.60 -2.74
C ASN A 44 -7.92 16.49 -1.49
N LEU A 45 -7.50 17.61 -0.91
CA LEU A 45 -6.74 17.61 0.35
C LEU A 45 -7.58 17.11 1.53
N LEU A 46 -8.85 17.52 1.61
CA LEU A 46 -9.77 17.05 2.65
C LEU A 46 -10.05 15.56 2.53
N GLU A 47 -10.35 15.08 1.32
CA GLU A 47 -10.55 13.64 1.06
C GLU A 47 -9.30 12.81 1.44
N TYR A 48 -8.12 13.34 1.19
CA TYR A 48 -6.88 12.71 1.61
C TYR A 48 -6.70 12.70 3.13
N ASP A 49 -6.98 13.82 3.80
CA ASP A 49 -6.86 13.94 5.24
C ASP A 49 -7.88 13.04 5.97
N ASP A 50 -9.07 12.85 5.41
CA ASP A 50 -10.10 11.92 5.94
C ASP A 50 -9.58 10.48 5.90
N VAL A 51 -9.05 10.02 4.75
CA VAL A 51 -8.46 8.68 4.63
C VAL A 51 -7.30 8.48 5.59
N ALA A 52 -6.40 9.45 5.70
CA ALA A 52 -5.27 9.39 6.62
C ALA A 52 -5.72 9.32 8.09
N ASN A 53 -6.81 10.00 8.43
CA ASN A 53 -7.38 9.99 9.78
C ASN A 53 -8.05 8.66 10.12
N ASP A 54 -8.77 8.07 9.16
CA ASP A 54 -9.37 6.73 9.30
C ASP A 54 -8.30 5.66 9.51
N GLN A 55 -7.24 5.70 8.71
CA GLN A 55 -6.10 4.78 8.86
C GLN A 55 -5.42 4.95 10.23
N ARG A 56 -5.20 6.20 10.68
CA ARG A 56 -4.65 6.48 12.01
C ARG A 56 -5.52 5.89 13.11
N SER A 57 -6.83 6.08 13.01
CA SER A 57 -7.78 5.55 13.98
C SER A 57 -7.75 4.02 14.04
N ALA A 58 -7.68 3.35 12.90
CA ALA A 58 -7.56 1.89 12.83
C ALA A 58 -6.24 1.37 13.45
N ILE A 59 -5.11 2.03 13.15
CA ILE A 59 -3.81 1.65 13.74
C ILE A 59 -3.76 1.89 15.24
N TYR A 60 -4.35 2.98 15.73
CA TYR A 60 -4.40 3.23 17.16
C TYR A 60 -5.34 2.26 17.89
N ALA A 61 -6.45 1.85 17.29
CA ALA A 61 -7.29 0.79 17.81
C ALA A 61 -6.51 -0.52 17.93
N LEU A 62 -5.86 -0.96 16.84
CA LEU A 62 -5.02 -2.17 16.84
C LEU A 62 -3.90 -2.10 17.88
N ARG A 63 -3.26 -0.95 18.04
CA ARG A 63 -2.21 -0.74 19.03
C ARG A 63 -2.75 -0.87 20.45
N ASN A 64 -3.91 -0.31 20.73
CA ASN A 64 -4.57 -0.43 22.04
C ASN A 64 -5.00 -1.86 22.31
N ASP A 65 -5.57 -2.56 21.32
CA ASP A 65 -5.94 -3.97 21.44
C ASP A 65 -4.72 -4.83 21.79
N LEU A 66 -3.56 -4.58 21.14
CA LEU A 66 -2.31 -5.27 21.49
C LEU A 66 -1.81 -4.93 22.90
N LEU A 67 -1.98 -3.70 23.39
CA LEU A 67 -1.58 -3.29 24.73
C LEU A 67 -2.46 -3.92 25.80
N ASP A 68 -3.75 -3.98 25.56
CA ASP A 68 -4.75 -4.45 26.53
C ASP A 68 -4.86 -6.00 26.54
N ALA A 69 -4.48 -6.67 25.45
CA ALA A 69 -4.52 -8.13 25.37
C ALA A 69 -3.62 -8.77 26.44
N GLU A 70 -4.13 -9.72 27.20
CA GLU A 70 -3.31 -10.53 28.13
C GLU A 70 -2.42 -11.50 27.40
N ASP A 71 -2.89 -12.00 26.26
CA ASP A 71 -2.20 -12.96 25.40
C ASP A 71 -2.49 -12.67 23.93
N ILE A 72 -1.47 -12.81 23.09
CA ILE A 72 -1.57 -12.63 21.64
C ILE A 72 -1.16 -13.91 20.88
N GLU A 73 -1.07 -15.05 21.57
CA GLU A 73 -0.62 -16.32 20.97
C GLU A 73 -1.49 -16.74 19.78
N GLU A 74 -2.81 -16.58 19.88
CA GLU A 74 -3.72 -16.89 18.79
C GLU A 74 -3.47 -16.01 17.57
N SER A 75 -3.26 -14.72 17.78
CA SER A 75 -2.93 -13.75 16.72
C SER A 75 -1.60 -14.08 16.03
N ILE A 76 -0.58 -14.47 16.81
CA ILE A 76 0.71 -14.89 16.27
C ILE A 76 0.58 -16.17 15.46
N ASN A 77 -0.15 -17.17 15.98
CA ASN A 77 -0.39 -18.40 15.25
C ASN A 77 -1.13 -18.15 13.93
N GLY A 78 -2.13 -17.27 13.92
CA GLY A 78 -2.80 -16.83 12.70
C GLY A 78 -1.82 -16.23 11.69
N LEU A 79 -0.97 -15.30 12.12
CA LEU A 79 0.05 -14.67 11.27
C LEU A 79 1.06 -15.70 10.71
N ILE A 80 1.47 -16.68 11.52
CA ILE A 80 2.36 -17.76 11.06
C ILE A 80 1.67 -18.56 9.94
N ILE A 81 0.42 -18.98 10.15
CA ILE A 81 -0.36 -19.73 9.15
C ILE A 81 -0.51 -18.93 7.86
N ASP A 82 -0.93 -17.67 7.94
CA ASP A 82 -1.12 -16.81 6.77
C ASP A 82 0.18 -16.62 6.00
N GLN A 83 1.29 -16.37 6.72
CA GLN A 83 2.59 -16.17 6.10
C GLN A 83 3.08 -17.43 5.39
N PHE A 84 2.99 -18.60 6.02
CA PHE A 84 3.42 -19.85 5.38
C PHE A 84 2.50 -20.28 4.25
N ASN A 85 1.19 -20.06 4.33
CA ASN A 85 0.28 -20.26 3.23
C ASN A 85 0.64 -19.36 2.02
N ASN A 86 0.98 -18.10 2.24
CA ASN A 86 1.42 -17.21 1.18
C ASN A 86 2.75 -17.66 0.55
N ILE A 87 3.68 -18.16 1.37
CA ILE A 87 4.94 -18.73 0.87
C ILE A 87 4.65 -19.97 0.02
N VAL A 88 3.84 -20.90 0.51
CA VAL A 88 3.46 -22.10 -0.25
C VAL A 88 2.79 -21.71 -1.56
N ALA A 89 1.85 -20.78 -1.55
CA ALA A 89 1.15 -20.31 -2.75
C ALA A 89 2.09 -19.70 -3.80
N SER A 90 3.21 -19.10 -3.38
CA SER A 90 4.20 -18.52 -4.30
C SER A 90 5.01 -19.57 -5.07
N PHE A 91 5.20 -20.78 -4.51
CA PHE A 91 5.94 -21.89 -5.13
C PHE A 91 5.01 -22.97 -5.70
N ILE A 92 3.84 -23.11 -5.12
CA ILE A 92 2.79 -24.09 -5.46
C ILE A 92 1.49 -23.32 -5.66
N PRO A 93 1.23 -22.72 -6.85
CA PRO A 93 -0.03 -22.03 -7.09
C PRO A 93 -1.22 -23.00 -6.95
N PRO A 94 -2.31 -22.61 -6.24
CA PRO A 94 -3.40 -23.54 -5.87
C PRO A 94 -4.06 -24.28 -7.04
N ASP A 95 -4.09 -23.66 -8.23
CA ASP A 95 -4.72 -24.21 -9.43
C ASP A 95 -3.71 -24.82 -10.43
N SER A 96 -2.45 -25.04 -9.98
CA SER A 96 -1.39 -25.56 -10.86
C SER A 96 -1.30 -27.09 -10.82
N VAL A 97 -0.81 -27.66 -11.93
CA VAL A 97 -0.49 -29.10 -11.99
C VAL A 97 0.85 -29.37 -11.31
N ASP A 98 1.02 -30.57 -10.75
CA ASP A 98 2.21 -31.01 -10.00
C ASP A 98 3.54 -30.75 -10.72
N SER A 99 3.52 -30.78 -12.05
CA SER A 99 4.72 -30.52 -12.89
C SER A 99 5.21 -29.07 -12.83
N GLN A 100 4.38 -28.16 -12.37
CA GLN A 100 4.71 -26.71 -12.24
C GLN A 100 5.16 -26.33 -10.82
N TRP A 101 5.10 -27.29 -9.87
CA TRP A 101 5.46 -27.03 -8.49
C TRP A 101 6.96 -26.89 -8.31
N GLN A 102 7.38 -25.80 -7.72
CA GLN A 102 8.79 -25.49 -7.47
C GLN A 102 9.21 -25.95 -6.06
N LEU A 103 9.11 -27.27 -5.81
CA LEU A 103 9.32 -27.84 -4.48
C LEU A 103 10.74 -27.69 -3.95
N ASN A 104 11.74 -27.83 -4.80
CA ASN A 104 13.14 -27.71 -4.40
C ASN A 104 13.51 -26.24 -4.05
N GLU A 105 12.98 -25.30 -4.81
CA GLU A 105 13.14 -23.88 -4.54
C GLU A 105 12.42 -23.47 -3.26
N MET A 106 11.24 -24.01 -3.01
CA MET A 106 10.52 -23.84 -1.75
C MET A 106 11.33 -24.35 -0.55
N ASP A 107 11.85 -25.57 -0.62
CA ASP A 107 12.68 -26.14 0.44
C ASP A 107 13.95 -25.31 0.70
N ALA A 108 14.61 -24.84 -0.38
CA ALA A 108 15.77 -23.95 -0.25
C ALA A 108 15.39 -22.63 0.44
N TYR A 109 14.26 -22.02 0.03
CA TYR A 109 13.77 -20.79 0.64
C TYR A 109 13.42 -20.96 2.12
N LEU A 110 12.70 -22.04 2.48
CA LEU A 110 12.33 -22.35 3.87
C LEU A 110 13.56 -22.61 4.74
N LYS A 111 14.58 -23.28 4.18
CA LYS A 111 15.84 -23.55 4.89
C LYS A 111 16.63 -22.26 5.11
N GLU A 112 16.76 -21.43 4.11
CA GLU A 112 17.57 -20.20 4.16
C GLU A 112 16.96 -19.14 5.07
N ASN A 113 15.66 -18.91 4.96
CA ASN A 113 14.98 -17.83 5.66
C ASN A 113 14.44 -18.22 7.04
N PHE A 114 14.06 -19.49 7.23
CA PHE A 114 13.39 -19.94 8.46
C PHE A 114 14.13 -21.08 9.17
N ASN A 115 15.29 -21.53 8.65
CA ASN A 115 16.09 -22.63 9.22
C ASN A 115 15.31 -23.96 9.30
N PHE A 116 14.43 -24.24 8.35
CA PHE A 116 13.78 -25.56 8.28
C PHE A 116 14.83 -26.64 8.04
N THR A 117 14.76 -27.72 8.83
CA THR A 117 15.66 -28.87 8.69
C THR A 117 15.05 -29.98 7.86
N LYS A 118 13.71 -30.02 7.74
CA LYS A 118 13.00 -31.00 6.93
C LYS A 118 12.92 -30.53 5.49
N THR A 119 13.04 -31.47 4.55
CA THR A 119 12.77 -31.30 3.14
C THR A 119 11.36 -31.83 2.85
N PHE A 120 10.53 -31.00 2.28
CA PHE A 120 9.13 -31.35 1.95
C PHE A 120 9.03 -31.92 0.53
N ALA A 121 9.98 -31.55 -0.35
CA ALA A 121 9.99 -32.02 -1.74
C ALA A 121 9.99 -33.55 -1.84
N SER A 122 10.80 -34.25 -1.05
CA SER A 122 10.81 -35.71 -1.02
C SER A 122 9.49 -36.32 -0.55
N THR A 123 8.93 -35.78 0.54
CA THR A 123 7.67 -36.25 1.12
C THR A 123 6.49 -36.05 0.16
N ILE A 124 6.44 -34.91 -0.53
CA ILE A 124 5.38 -34.58 -1.49
C ILE A 124 5.53 -35.42 -2.77
N GLN A 125 6.76 -35.73 -3.19
CA GLN A 125 7.02 -36.56 -4.36
C GLN A 125 6.72 -38.05 -4.12
N GLU A 126 6.89 -38.53 -2.89
CA GLU A 126 6.60 -39.91 -2.48
C GLU A 126 5.07 -40.14 -2.39
N ASP A 127 4.32 -39.16 -1.91
CA ASP A 127 2.89 -39.21 -1.74
C ASP A 127 2.17 -38.26 -2.72
N LYS A 128 1.94 -38.73 -3.94
CA LYS A 128 1.24 -37.98 -5.01
C LYS A 128 -0.25 -37.75 -4.72
N THR A 129 -0.76 -38.26 -3.60
CA THR A 129 -2.15 -38.01 -3.18
C THR A 129 -2.32 -36.78 -2.33
N LEU A 130 -1.21 -36.15 -1.93
CA LEU A 130 -1.22 -34.92 -1.13
C LEU A 130 -1.85 -33.76 -1.93
N GLN A 131 -2.96 -33.26 -1.42
CA GLN A 131 -3.60 -32.05 -1.93
C GLN A 131 -2.92 -30.81 -1.39
N TYR A 132 -3.12 -29.69 -2.06
CA TYR A 132 -2.56 -28.39 -1.68
C TYR A 132 -2.78 -28.03 -0.21
N GLU A 133 -4.00 -28.27 0.30
CA GLU A 133 -4.37 -28.01 1.69
C GLU A 133 -3.53 -28.84 2.68
N SER A 134 -3.30 -30.12 2.36
CA SER A 134 -2.49 -31.01 3.20
C SER A 134 -1.02 -30.60 3.24
N ILE A 135 -0.51 -30.05 2.14
CA ILE A 135 0.85 -29.48 2.08
C ILE A 135 0.94 -28.25 2.97
N CYS A 136 -0.04 -27.36 2.90
CA CYS A 136 -0.11 -26.19 3.77
C CYS A 136 -0.17 -26.58 5.25
N GLU A 137 -1.00 -27.55 5.62
CA GLU A 137 -1.11 -28.07 6.99
C GLU A 137 0.21 -28.65 7.49
N LEU A 138 0.90 -29.43 6.65
CA LEU A 138 2.19 -30.03 6.98
C LEU A 138 3.25 -28.96 7.28
N ILE A 139 3.35 -27.96 6.43
CA ILE A 139 4.32 -26.84 6.59
C ILE A 139 3.95 -25.99 7.80
N ASN A 140 2.67 -25.64 7.96
CA ASN A 140 2.19 -24.86 9.09
C ASN A 140 2.43 -25.57 10.44
N SER A 141 2.16 -26.86 10.54
CA SER A 141 2.41 -27.63 11.75
C SER A 141 3.90 -27.64 12.11
N GLN A 142 4.77 -27.78 11.12
CA GLN A 142 6.21 -27.73 11.33
C GLN A 142 6.69 -26.33 11.74
N ALA A 143 6.13 -25.27 11.12
CA ALA A 143 6.44 -23.89 11.47
C ALA A 143 6.05 -23.57 12.92
N GLN A 144 4.86 -23.95 13.32
CA GLN A 144 4.38 -23.78 14.69
C GLN A 144 5.24 -24.55 15.70
N ALA A 145 5.60 -25.82 15.39
CA ALA A 145 6.47 -26.61 16.25
C ALA A 145 7.85 -25.96 16.42
N MET A 146 8.43 -25.46 15.35
CA MET A 146 9.71 -24.74 15.39
C MET A 146 9.61 -23.46 16.20
N TYR A 147 8.53 -22.71 16.04
CA TYR A 147 8.26 -21.50 16.80
C TYR A 147 8.17 -21.81 18.30
N GLN A 148 7.40 -22.81 18.70
CA GLN A 148 7.28 -23.23 20.08
C GLN A 148 8.63 -23.67 20.68
N LEU A 149 9.42 -24.46 19.96
CA LEU A 149 10.75 -24.90 20.40
C LEU A 149 11.72 -23.72 20.58
N LYS A 150 11.69 -22.76 19.67
CA LYS A 150 12.56 -21.57 19.71
C LYS A 150 12.28 -20.69 20.92
N TYR A 151 11.02 -20.53 21.29
CA TYR A 151 10.60 -19.65 22.37
C TYR A 151 10.36 -20.35 23.70
N ALA A 152 10.37 -21.68 23.75
CA ALA A 152 10.25 -22.46 24.99
C ALA A 152 11.24 -22.02 26.13
N PRO A 153 12.51 -21.67 25.85
CA PRO A 153 13.43 -21.26 26.89
C PRO A 153 13.09 -19.93 27.56
N ILE A 154 12.25 -19.10 26.94
CA ILE A 154 11.91 -17.76 27.45
C ILE A 154 10.86 -17.84 28.57
N GLY A 155 10.06 -18.91 28.62
CA GLY A 155 9.06 -19.13 29.64
C GLY A 155 7.98 -18.05 29.69
N GLU A 156 7.59 -17.61 30.89
CA GLU A 156 6.50 -16.64 31.11
C GLU A 156 6.75 -15.26 30.46
N ASN A 157 8.02 -14.90 30.26
CA ASN A 157 8.37 -13.63 29.61
C ASN A 157 8.09 -13.61 28.12
N ARG A 158 7.77 -14.78 27.51
CA ARG A 158 7.46 -14.90 26.09
C ARG A 158 6.33 -13.97 25.65
N LYS A 159 5.24 -13.94 26.40
CA LYS A 159 4.06 -13.09 26.09
C LYS A 159 4.42 -11.61 26.01
N ASN A 160 5.21 -11.14 26.96
CA ASN A 160 5.68 -9.74 26.97
C ASN A 160 6.60 -9.45 25.78
N LEU A 161 7.52 -10.38 25.46
CA LEU A 161 8.43 -10.24 24.33
C LEU A 161 7.67 -10.20 23.01
N GLU A 162 6.70 -11.09 22.81
CA GLU A 162 5.84 -11.14 21.63
C GLU A 162 5.09 -9.82 21.45
N LYS A 163 4.46 -9.30 22.50
CA LYS A 163 3.78 -7.99 22.48
C LYS A 163 4.72 -6.85 22.13
N GLN A 164 5.90 -6.81 22.72
CA GLN A 164 6.90 -5.78 22.43
C GLN A 164 7.34 -5.81 20.97
N ILE A 165 7.62 -7.00 20.44
CA ILE A 165 8.01 -7.16 19.03
C ILE A 165 6.87 -6.72 18.10
N MET A 166 5.64 -7.14 18.36
CA MET A 166 4.47 -6.75 17.56
C MET A 166 4.27 -5.23 17.57
N LEU A 167 4.34 -4.60 18.74
CA LEU A 167 4.24 -3.13 18.85
C LEU A 167 5.38 -2.42 18.12
N GLN A 168 6.60 -2.93 18.22
CA GLN A 168 7.74 -2.35 17.53
C GLN A 168 7.59 -2.43 16.01
N ILE A 169 7.17 -3.58 15.50
CA ILE A 169 6.94 -3.79 14.06
C ILE A 169 5.82 -2.87 13.58
N LEU A 170 4.69 -2.81 14.32
CA LEU A 170 3.58 -1.92 14.00
C LEU A 170 4.04 -0.45 13.94
N ASP A 171 4.80 0.01 14.94
CA ASP A 171 5.28 1.38 15.02
C ASP A 171 6.26 1.72 13.88
N VAL A 172 7.11 0.78 13.46
CA VAL A 172 8.06 0.96 12.34
C VAL A 172 7.27 1.09 11.03
N HIS A 173 6.42 0.12 10.71
CA HIS A 173 5.65 0.15 9.46
C HIS A 173 4.67 1.32 9.40
N TRP A 174 4.10 1.71 10.55
CA TRP A 174 3.26 2.91 10.59
C TRP A 174 4.04 4.18 10.24
N LYS A 175 5.26 4.34 10.75
CA LYS A 175 6.11 5.48 10.40
C LYS A 175 6.50 5.49 8.92
N GLU A 176 6.84 4.34 8.37
CA GLU A 176 7.14 4.19 6.95
C GLU A 176 5.92 4.55 6.10
N HIS A 177 4.75 4.02 6.45
CA HIS A 177 3.49 4.34 5.77
C HIS A 177 3.15 5.84 5.82
N LEU A 178 3.35 6.51 6.97
CA LEU A 178 3.15 7.96 7.08
C LEU A 178 4.09 8.74 6.15
N ALA A 179 5.34 8.31 6.02
CA ALA A 179 6.31 8.93 5.11
C ALA A 179 5.89 8.76 3.64
N GLU A 180 5.43 7.57 3.25
CA GLU A 180 4.89 7.30 1.91
C GLU A 180 3.64 8.14 1.62
N MET A 181 2.74 8.23 2.59
CA MET A 181 1.54 9.05 2.49
C MET A 181 1.86 10.54 2.33
N ASP A 182 2.86 11.06 3.06
CA ASP A 182 3.29 12.45 2.90
C ASP A 182 3.92 12.70 1.52
N HIS A 183 4.72 11.77 1.02
CA HIS A 183 5.26 11.81 -0.33
C HIS A 183 4.15 11.80 -1.40
N LEU A 184 3.12 10.97 -1.21
CA LEU A 184 1.95 10.92 -2.09
C LEU A 184 1.20 12.27 -2.08
N ARG A 185 0.98 12.85 -0.91
CA ARG A 185 0.35 14.17 -0.73
C ARG A 185 1.10 15.26 -1.48
N GLN A 186 2.43 15.29 -1.38
CA GLN A 186 3.27 16.25 -2.09
C GLN A 186 3.16 16.07 -3.61
N SER A 187 3.14 14.83 -4.09
CA SER A 187 3.02 14.52 -5.53
C SER A 187 1.68 14.95 -6.12
N ILE A 188 0.58 14.82 -5.37
CA ILE A 188 -0.76 15.29 -5.75
C ILE A 188 -0.78 16.82 -5.84
N GLY A 189 -0.15 17.51 -4.87
CA GLY A 189 0.00 18.96 -4.88
C GLY A 189 0.77 19.47 -6.11
N LEU A 190 1.85 18.81 -6.48
CA LEU A 190 2.65 19.14 -7.67
C LEU A 190 1.90 18.90 -8.98
N ARG A 191 1.09 17.84 -9.09
CA ARG A 191 0.24 17.57 -10.26
C ARG A 191 -0.84 18.63 -10.46
N ALA A 192 -1.33 19.25 -9.39
CA ALA A 192 -2.28 20.35 -9.48
C ALA A 192 -1.64 21.63 -10.07
N TYR A 193 -0.32 21.77 -9.98
CA TYR A 193 0.42 22.89 -10.56
C TYR A 193 0.91 22.66 -12.00
N ALA A 194 1.04 21.43 -12.44
CA ALA A 194 1.44 21.09 -13.80
C ALA A 194 0.20 20.86 -14.66
N PRO A 195 -0.17 21.76 -15.59
CA PRO A 195 -1.16 21.48 -16.61
C PRO A 195 -0.53 20.57 -17.66
N VAL A 196 -0.18 19.34 -17.29
CA VAL A 196 0.26 18.35 -18.28
C VAL A 196 -0.99 17.75 -18.86
N SER A 197 -1.17 18.05 -20.11
CA SER A 197 -2.18 17.54 -21.01
C SER A 197 -2.34 16.03 -20.87
N TYR A 198 -3.34 15.59 -20.13
CA TYR A 198 -3.78 14.19 -20.06
C TYR A 198 -4.19 13.60 -21.42
N THR A 199 -4.33 14.46 -22.43
CA THR A 199 -4.64 14.05 -23.80
C THR A 199 -3.51 13.26 -24.45
N HIS A 200 -2.25 13.48 -24.07
CA HIS A 200 -1.12 12.72 -24.63
C HIS A 200 -0.96 11.32 -24.01
N LEU A 201 -1.27 11.14 -22.73
CA LEU A 201 -1.20 9.82 -22.07
C LEU A 201 -2.35 8.90 -22.53
N ARG A 202 -3.56 9.44 -22.72
CA ARG A 202 -4.69 8.68 -23.25
C ARG A 202 -4.50 8.28 -24.72
N ALA A 203 -3.77 9.05 -25.50
CA ALA A 203 -3.45 8.71 -26.88
C ALA A 203 -2.46 7.51 -26.98
N HIS A 204 -1.59 7.33 -26.00
CA HIS A 204 -0.67 6.18 -25.96
C HIS A 204 -1.35 4.88 -25.52
N GLU A 205 -2.38 4.94 -24.68
CA GLU A 205 -3.13 3.75 -24.25
C GLU A 205 -4.08 3.21 -25.35
N THR A 206 -4.53 4.07 -26.28
CA THR A 206 -5.40 3.65 -27.38
C THR A 206 -4.67 3.08 -28.58
N PHE A 207 -3.35 3.17 -28.66
CA PHE A 207 -2.53 2.58 -29.75
C PHE A 207 -1.85 1.25 -29.36
N ALA A 208 -2.10 0.72 -28.14
CA ALA A 208 -1.50 -0.53 -27.65
C ALA A 208 -2.51 -1.70 -27.56
N ASN A 209 -3.68 -1.60 -28.24
CA ASN A 209 -4.61 -2.72 -28.45
C ASN A 209 -4.80 -3.00 -29.94
#